data_9aea99df64af8f379784e14b42f434cf
#
_entry.id   9aea99df64af8f379784e14b42f434cf
#
_cell.length_a   1.000
_cell.length_b   1.000
_cell.length_c   1.000
_cell.angle_alpha   90.00
_cell.angle_beta   90.00
_cell.angle_gamma   90.00
#
_symmetry.space_group_name_H-M   'P 1'
#
loop_
_entity.id
_entity.type
_entity.pdbx_description
1 polymer ?
#
loop_
_entity_poly.entity_id
_entity_poly.type
_entity_poly.pdbx_seq_one_letter_code
_entity_poly.pdbx_strand_id
1 'polypeptide(L)'
;MSNKEFRRGCLTDEIQQEAKKFLGREITTRELRLLPYIDYCLKNAFAFDNSKINDEERNILKQWENENCLVYSWVRGIESTKEFYDFIQRVLWLGYVEGKLENEQ
;
A
#
# COMPACT_ATOMS: atom_id res chain seq x y z
N MET A 1 4.17 25.06 10.29
CA MET A 1 3.98 24.81 9.98
C MET A 1 3.21 24.28 9.73
N SER A 2 2.95 24.32 9.67
CA SER A 2 2.21 23.90 9.51
C SER A 2 1.90 23.25 8.70
N ASN A 3 2.23 23.03 8.10
CA ASN A 3 1.98 22.35 7.25
C ASN A 3 1.65 21.06 7.55
N LYS A 4 1.02 20.83 8.29
CA LYS A 4 0.54 19.58 8.71
C LYS A 4 -0.77 19.24 8.21
N GLU A 5 -1.18 19.88 7.16
CA GLU A 5 -2.43 19.52 6.55
C GLU A 5 -2.34 18.11 6.01
N PHE A 6 -3.38 17.32 6.31
CA PHE A 6 -3.48 15.97 5.80
C PHE A 6 -3.76 16.01 4.29
N ARG A 7 -3.06 15.16 3.56
CA ARG A 7 -3.32 14.95 2.13
C ARG A 7 -3.43 13.48 1.85
N ARG A 8 -4.54 13.08 1.27
CA ARG A 8 -4.74 11.68 0.94
C ARG A 8 -3.69 11.23 -0.05
N GLY A 9 -3.12 10.08 0.22
CA GLY A 9 -2.12 9.51 -0.65
C GLY A 9 -0.75 10.15 -0.54
N CYS A 10 -0.49 10.90 0.51
CA CYS A 10 0.82 11.48 0.77
C CYS A 10 1.49 10.77 1.93
N LEU A 11 2.80 10.63 1.84
CA LEU A 11 3.57 9.99 2.91
C LEU A 11 3.59 10.89 4.13
N THR A 12 3.43 10.27 5.29
CA THR A 12 3.54 10.96 6.57
C THR A 12 4.56 10.23 7.41
N ASP A 13 4.96 10.86 8.52
CA ASP A 13 5.90 10.22 9.44
C ASP A 13 5.32 8.94 10.01
N GLU A 14 4.03 8.93 10.34
CA GLU A 14 3.40 7.73 10.88
C GLU A 14 3.44 6.58 9.89
N ILE A 15 3.16 6.88 8.60
CA ILE A 15 3.22 5.84 7.57
C ILE A 15 4.63 5.29 7.45
N GLN A 16 5.62 6.18 7.47
CA GLN A 16 7.00 5.72 7.34
C GLN A 16 7.45 4.94 8.58
N GLN A 17 6.95 5.27 9.75
CA GLN A 17 7.25 4.48 10.94
C GLN A 17 6.69 3.07 10.81
N GLU A 18 5.46 2.92 10.30
CA GLU A 18 4.91 1.60 10.06
C GLU A 18 5.71 0.83 9.03
N ALA A 19 6.16 1.52 7.97
CA ALA A 19 6.97 0.88 6.95
C ALA A 19 8.29 0.38 7.53
N LYS A 20 8.94 1.18 8.36
CA LYS A 20 10.19 0.77 8.98
C LYS A 20 10.01 -0.40 9.91
N LYS A 21 8.90 -0.44 10.63
CA LYS A 21 8.63 -1.57 11.52
C LYS A 21 8.42 -2.86 10.75
N PHE A 22 7.70 -2.78 9.64
CA PHE A 22 7.32 -3.99 8.92
C PHE A 22 8.36 -4.39 7.89
N LEU A 23 8.82 -3.44 7.07
CA LEU A 23 9.72 -3.73 5.96
C LEU A 23 11.20 -3.49 6.30
N GLY A 24 11.45 -2.75 7.38
CA GLY A 24 12.82 -2.35 7.71
C GLY A 24 13.31 -1.19 6.86
N ARG A 25 12.42 -0.51 6.14
CA ARG A 25 12.78 0.62 5.29
C ARG A 25 11.56 1.51 5.09
N GLU A 26 11.82 2.70 4.60
CA GLU A 26 10.74 3.60 4.20
C GLU A 26 10.17 3.17 2.86
N ILE A 27 8.96 3.63 2.56
CA ILE A 27 8.35 3.37 1.26
C ILE A 27 8.27 4.66 0.48
N THR A 28 8.10 4.53 -0.82
CA THR A 28 7.97 5.68 -1.71
C THR A 28 6.50 6.07 -1.85
N THR A 29 6.29 7.29 -2.37
CA THR A 29 4.93 7.73 -2.66
C THR A 29 4.24 6.80 -3.64
N ARG A 30 5.00 6.29 -4.62
CA ARG A 30 4.41 5.40 -5.60
C ARG A 30 3.99 4.08 -4.95
N GLU A 31 4.79 3.58 -4.02
CA GLU A 31 4.39 2.39 -3.28
C GLU A 31 3.10 2.65 -2.49
N LEU A 32 3.04 3.81 -1.82
CA LEU A 32 1.84 4.15 -1.08
C LEU A 32 0.61 4.19 -1.97
N ARG A 33 0.75 4.81 -3.14
CA ARG A 33 -0.38 4.97 -4.04
C ARG A 33 -0.81 3.69 -4.73
N LEU A 34 0.07 2.71 -4.76
CA LEU A 34 -0.28 1.40 -5.31
C LEU A 34 -1.10 0.57 -4.32
N LEU A 35 -0.97 0.84 -3.03
CA LEU A 35 -1.61 0.02 -2.00
C LEU A 35 -3.13 -0.06 -2.11
N PRO A 36 -3.87 1.01 -2.44
CA PRO A 36 -5.32 0.88 -2.60
C PRO A 36 -5.71 -0.13 -3.67
N TYR A 37 -4.98 -0.16 -4.77
CA TYR A 37 -5.25 -1.12 -5.83
C TYR A 37 -4.94 -2.54 -5.35
N ILE A 38 -3.83 -2.72 -4.64
CA ILE A 38 -3.47 -4.03 -4.10
C ILE A 38 -4.53 -4.50 -3.11
N ASP A 39 -4.98 -3.60 -2.25
CA ASP A 39 -6.03 -3.92 -1.29
C ASP A 39 -7.30 -4.38 -2.01
N TYR A 40 -7.68 -3.66 -3.06
CA TYR A 40 -8.84 -4.04 -3.86
C TYR A 40 -8.68 -5.44 -4.44
N CYS A 41 -7.50 -5.72 -5.00
CA CYS A 41 -7.24 -7.03 -5.59
C CYS A 41 -7.24 -8.14 -4.56
N LEU A 42 -6.73 -7.85 -3.35
CA LEU A 42 -6.73 -8.87 -2.30
C LEU A 42 -8.12 -9.19 -1.82
N LYS A 43 -9.00 -8.20 -1.81
CA LYS A 43 -10.39 -8.40 -1.37
C LYS A 43 -11.27 -8.99 -2.46
N ASN A 44 -10.87 -8.84 -3.72
CA ASN A 44 -11.67 -9.30 -4.85
C ASN A 44 -10.80 -10.21 -5.70
N ALA A 45 -10.90 -11.50 -5.45
CA ALA A 45 -10.12 -12.48 -6.22
C ALA A 45 -10.30 -12.24 -7.70
N PHE A 46 -9.23 -12.40 -8.44
CA PHE A 46 -9.21 -12.23 -9.90
C PHE A 46 -9.33 -10.78 -10.38
N ALA A 47 -9.26 -9.82 -9.47
CA ALA A 47 -9.31 -8.42 -9.88
C ALA A 47 -7.98 -7.90 -10.39
N PHE A 48 -6.89 -8.64 -10.16
CA PHE A 48 -5.58 -8.18 -10.59
C PHE A 48 -5.50 -8.16 -12.12
N ASP A 49 -5.16 -7.00 -12.65
CA ASP A 49 -5.10 -6.79 -14.09
C ASP A 49 -3.76 -6.14 -14.41
N ASN A 50 -2.86 -6.92 -14.98
CA ASN A 50 -1.52 -6.46 -15.27
C ASN A 50 -1.49 -5.27 -16.23
N SER A 51 -2.53 -5.11 -17.04
CA SER A 51 -2.57 -3.99 -17.97
C SER A 51 -2.85 -2.66 -17.28
N LYS A 52 -3.29 -2.70 -16.02
CA LYS A 52 -3.60 -1.49 -15.26
C LYS A 52 -2.43 -0.96 -14.45
N ILE A 53 -1.29 -1.63 -14.50
CA ILE A 53 -0.10 -1.19 -13.79
C ILE A 53 1.01 -0.95 -14.81
N ASN A 54 1.89 -0.02 -14.47
CA ASN A 54 3.01 0.30 -15.34
C ASN A 54 4.26 -0.45 -14.89
N ASP A 55 5.38 -0.20 -15.58
CA ASP A 55 6.61 -0.93 -15.31
C ASP A 55 7.17 -0.63 -13.92
N GLU A 56 7.03 0.61 -13.46
CA GLU A 56 7.50 0.94 -12.12
C GLU A 56 6.71 0.18 -11.07
N GLU A 57 5.41 0.07 -11.27
CA GLU A 57 4.57 -0.65 -10.34
C GLU A 57 4.84 -2.15 -10.37
N ARG A 58 5.16 -2.69 -11.56
CA ARG A 58 5.57 -4.09 -11.65
C ARG A 58 6.85 -4.33 -10.86
N ASN A 59 7.78 -3.39 -10.93
CA ASN A 59 9.01 -3.50 -10.15
C ASN A 59 8.74 -3.46 -8.66
N ILE A 60 7.78 -2.66 -8.24
CA ILE A 60 7.38 -2.62 -6.84
C ILE A 60 6.81 -3.98 -6.42
N LEU A 61 5.96 -4.57 -7.25
CA LEU A 61 5.41 -5.88 -6.93
C LEU A 61 6.51 -6.94 -6.82
N LYS A 62 7.49 -6.89 -7.71
CA LYS A 62 8.61 -7.82 -7.64
C LYS A 62 9.41 -7.62 -6.36
N GLN A 63 9.60 -6.37 -5.95
CA GLN A 63 10.32 -6.10 -4.72
C GLN A 63 9.56 -6.65 -3.52
N TRP A 64 8.25 -6.42 -3.48
CA TRP A 64 7.45 -6.95 -2.37
C TRP A 64 7.43 -8.48 -2.39
N GLU A 65 7.45 -9.09 -3.57
CA GLU A 65 7.55 -10.54 -3.66
C GLU A 65 8.88 -11.03 -3.11
N ASN A 66 9.96 -10.34 -3.45
CA ASN A 66 11.29 -10.67 -2.91
C ASN A 66 11.36 -10.47 -1.41
N GLU A 67 10.57 -9.55 -0.88
CA GLU A 67 10.51 -9.30 0.56
C GLU A 67 9.52 -10.22 1.27
N ASN A 68 8.98 -11.19 0.55
CA ASN A 68 8.06 -12.18 1.09
C ASN A 68 6.74 -11.59 1.57
N CYS A 69 6.32 -10.48 0.95
CA CYS A 69 5.08 -9.83 1.31
C CYS A 69 3.90 -10.41 0.56
N LEU A 70 4.09 -10.73 -0.72
CA LEU A 70 3.00 -11.21 -1.57
C LEU A 70 3.55 -12.08 -2.69
N VAL A 71 2.63 -12.76 -3.38
CA VAL A 71 2.91 -13.41 -4.65
C VAL A 71 1.79 -13.03 -5.61
N TYR A 72 2.09 -13.00 -6.89
CA TYR A 72 1.07 -12.69 -7.88
C TYR A 72 1.29 -13.52 -9.14
N SER A 73 0.21 -13.80 -9.85
CA SER A 73 0.29 -14.54 -11.10
C SER A 73 -0.93 -14.18 -11.94
N TRP A 74 -0.83 -14.50 -13.22
CA TRP A 74 -1.93 -14.27 -14.15
C TRP A 74 -3.16 -15.10 -13.81
N VAL A 75 -2.93 -16.30 -13.29
CA VAL A 75 -4.01 -17.24 -13.08
C VAL A 75 -4.68 -17.04 -11.74
N ARG A 76 -3.89 -16.83 -10.71
CA ARG A 76 -4.40 -16.75 -9.34
C ARG A 76 -4.68 -15.34 -8.86
N GLY A 77 -4.18 -14.35 -9.58
CA GLY A 77 -4.25 -12.99 -9.11
C GLY A 77 -3.17 -12.73 -8.10
N ILE A 78 -3.51 -12.05 -7.02
CA ILE A 78 -2.53 -11.62 -6.04
C ILE A 78 -2.91 -12.17 -4.67
N GLU A 79 -1.91 -12.63 -3.93
CA GLU A 79 -2.10 -13.16 -2.58
C GLU A 79 -1.01 -12.56 -1.70
N SER A 80 -1.34 -12.29 -0.44
CA SER A 80 -0.37 -11.70 0.47
C SER A 80 -0.30 -12.51 1.74
N THR A 81 0.78 -12.28 2.51
CA THR A 81 0.82 -12.77 3.87
C THR A 81 -0.17 -11.96 4.71
N LYS A 82 -0.58 -12.55 5.84
CA LYS A 82 -1.45 -11.83 6.75
C LYS A 82 -0.79 -10.57 7.26
N GLU A 83 0.50 -10.65 7.54
CA GLU A 83 1.25 -9.50 8.06
C GLU A 83 1.27 -8.36 7.06
N PHE A 84 1.46 -8.65 5.78
CA PHE A 84 1.44 -7.61 4.77
C PHE A 84 0.04 -7.03 4.62
N TYR A 85 -0.97 -7.87 4.64
CA TYR A 85 -2.35 -7.40 4.58
C TYR A 85 -2.65 -6.44 5.74
N ASP A 86 -2.25 -6.81 6.95
CA ASP A 86 -2.46 -5.95 8.11
C ASP A 86 -1.70 -4.63 7.97
N PHE A 87 -0.47 -4.70 7.45
CA PHE A 87 0.31 -3.50 7.17
C PHE A 87 -0.43 -2.58 6.20
N ILE A 88 -0.96 -3.15 5.11
CA ILE A 88 -1.72 -2.37 4.14
C ILE A 88 -2.89 -1.67 4.80
N GLN A 89 -3.65 -2.39 5.64
CA GLN A 89 -4.80 -1.79 6.29
C GLN A 89 -4.41 -0.64 7.20
N ARG A 90 -3.31 -0.78 7.94
CA ARG A 90 -2.83 0.31 8.81
C ARG A 90 -2.41 1.51 8.00
N VAL A 91 -1.67 1.28 6.90
CA VAL A 91 -1.19 2.38 6.08
C VAL A 91 -2.34 3.08 5.37
N LEU A 92 -3.31 2.32 4.87
CA LEU A 92 -4.47 2.93 4.23
C LEU A 92 -5.29 3.74 5.21
N TRP A 93 -5.43 3.26 6.45
CA TRP A 93 -6.10 4.02 7.47
C TRP A 93 -5.40 5.35 7.71
N LEU A 94 -4.07 5.31 7.89
CA LEU A 94 -3.30 6.52 8.15
C LEU A 94 -3.29 7.46 6.95
N GLY A 95 -3.26 6.92 5.74
CA GLY A 95 -3.09 7.74 4.55
C GLY A 95 -4.38 8.20 3.89
N TYR A 96 -5.49 7.52 4.16
CA TYR A 96 -6.72 7.79 3.41
C TYR A 96 -7.96 7.91 4.27
N VAL A 97 -7.95 7.44 5.50
CA VAL A 97 -9.15 7.39 6.32
C VAL A 97 -9.04 8.30 7.54
N GLU A 98 -7.96 8.16 8.31
CA GLU A 98 -7.83 8.91 9.55
C GLU A 98 -7.89 10.41 9.32
N GLY A 99 -7.15 10.89 8.32
CA GLY A 99 -7.16 12.31 8.03
C GLY A 99 -8.53 12.81 7.63
N LYS A 100 -9.26 11.99 6.88
CA LYS A 100 -10.60 12.39 6.48
C LYS A 100 -11.51 12.54 7.68
N LEU A 101 -11.42 11.61 8.62
CA LEU A 101 -12.23 11.70 9.83
C LEU A 101 -11.90 12.95 10.63
N GLU A 102 -10.62 13.27 10.74
CA GLU A 102 -10.21 14.48 11.44
C GLU A 102 -10.75 15.72 10.78
N ASN A 103 -10.76 15.74 9.46
CA ASN A 103 -11.22 16.90 8.73
C ASN A 103 -12.71 17.12 8.86
N GLU A 104 -13.46 16.11 9.20
CA GLU A 104 -14.88 16.23 9.35
C GLU A 104 -15.28 16.79 10.71
N GLN A 105 -14.34 16.94 11.57
CA GLN A 105 -14.62 17.55 12.85
C GLN A 105 -14.47 19.06 12.78
#